data_97d69e766a9adb67a51540d5ba11d340
#
_entry.id   97d69e766a9adb67a51540d5ba11d340
#
_cell.length_a   1.000
_cell.length_b   1.000
_cell.length_c   1.000
_cell.angle_alpha   90.00
_cell.angle_beta   90.00
_cell.angle_gamma   90.00
#
_symmetry.space_group_name_H-M   'P 1'
#
loop_
_entity.id
_entity.type
_entity.pdbx_description
1 polymer ?
#
loop_
_entity_poly.entity_id
_entity_poly.type
_entity_poly.pdbx_seq_one_letter_code
_entity_poly.pdbx_strand_id
1 'polypeptide(L)'
;RKLARVRPGPGACKVDFELDGPIPWRDDRVALAPTVHLGGSRAEIAASESDVTRGKRSERPFVLLAQPDAWDTARNPDGRVAIWSYAHVPTGWAGDESAAVIRQIERFAPGFRDRIVDTRTTSAVELSRYNANYFGGDIGAGAITMQQLLARPAAGPSPWRTPVPGLYLASASVAPGPGVHGLAGWYAAREALQRDFGL
;
A
#
# COMPACT_ATOMS: atom_id res chain seq x y z
N ARG A 1 -0.10 -24.25 -12.63
CA ARG A 1 0.57 -23.60 -13.80
C ARG A 1 0.08 -22.18 -14.09
N LYS A 2 -1.24 -21.85 -14.01
CA LYS A 2 -1.72 -20.46 -14.28
C LYS A 2 -1.26 -19.48 -13.22
N LEU A 3 -1.35 -19.83 -11.92
CA LEU A 3 -0.93 -18.97 -10.81
C LEU A 3 0.58 -18.67 -10.81
N ALA A 4 1.42 -19.58 -11.32
CA ALA A 4 2.86 -19.36 -11.44
C ALA A 4 3.25 -18.23 -12.45
N ARG A 5 2.29 -17.68 -13.17
CA ARG A 5 2.49 -16.55 -14.09
C ARG A 5 2.18 -15.19 -13.45
N VAL A 6 1.59 -15.19 -12.26
CA VAL A 6 1.34 -13.93 -11.53
C VAL A 6 2.69 -13.32 -11.16
N ARG A 7 2.88 -12.06 -11.56
CA ARG A 7 4.09 -11.30 -11.21
C ARG A 7 3.78 -10.44 -9.99
N PRO A 8 4.68 -10.40 -9.01
CA PRO A 8 4.54 -9.47 -7.89
C PRO A 8 4.61 -8.02 -8.38
N GLY A 9 3.96 -7.14 -7.65
CA GLY A 9 4.12 -5.72 -7.76
C GLY A 9 5.38 -5.22 -7.04
N PRO A 10 5.53 -3.88 -6.96
CA PRO A 10 6.52 -3.27 -6.07
C PRO A 10 6.34 -3.77 -4.64
N GLY A 11 7.45 -3.86 -3.90
CA GLY A 11 7.40 -3.99 -2.47
C GLY A 11 7.02 -2.65 -1.82
N ALA A 12 6.53 -2.68 -0.60
CA ALA A 12 6.37 -1.51 0.24
C ALA A 12 7.45 -1.50 1.33
N CYS A 13 8.02 -0.32 1.59
CA CYS A 13 8.79 -0.07 2.80
C CYS A 13 7.94 0.86 3.68
N LYS A 14 7.46 0.34 4.81
CA LYS A 14 6.61 1.06 5.76
C LYS A 14 7.48 1.81 6.76
N VAL A 15 7.12 3.06 7.03
CA VAL A 15 7.78 3.88 8.04
C VAL A 15 6.72 4.48 8.94
N ASP A 16 6.77 4.10 10.22
CA ASP A 16 5.92 4.64 11.27
C ASP A 16 6.70 5.72 12.02
N PHE A 17 6.01 6.76 12.45
CA PHE A 17 6.59 7.84 13.25
C PHE A 17 5.71 8.12 14.46
N GLU A 18 6.37 8.38 15.58
CA GLU A 18 5.80 9.05 16.73
C GLU A 18 6.30 10.49 16.74
N LEU A 19 5.38 11.45 16.78
CA LEU A 19 5.69 12.88 16.77
C LEU A 19 5.32 13.54 18.09
N ASP A 20 6.01 14.63 18.44
CA ASP A 20 5.70 15.47 19.62
C ASP A 20 4.56 16.47 19.39
N GLY A 21 3.92 16.42 18.24
CA GLY A 21 2.81 17.29 17.83
C GLY A 21 2.41 17.08 16.38
N PRO A 22 1.47 17.87 15.88
CA PRO A 22 0.95 17.73 14.53
C PRO A 22 2.02 18.00 13.47
N ILE A 23 1.83 17.42 12.27
CA ILE A 23 2.70 17.64 11.13
C ILE A 23 2.63 19.12 10.73
N PRO A 24 3.77 19.81 10.59
CA PRO A 24 3.83 21.25 10.26
C PRO A 24 3.64 21.50 8.76
N TRP A 25 2.46 21.19 8.24
CA TRP A 25 2.14 21.38 6.83
C TRP A 25 2.28 22.84 6.39
N ARG A 26 2.80 23.08 5.18
CA ARG A 26 2.81 24.42 4.56
C ARG A 26 1.40 24.93 4.25
N ASP A 27 0.46 24.01 4.01
CA ASP A 27 -0.94 24.30 3.73
C ASP A 27 -1.76 23.62 4.82
N ASP A 28 -2.37 24.42 5.69
CA ASP A 28 -3.14 23.94 6.84
C ASP A 28 -4.31 23.04 6.45
N ARG A 29 -4.80 23.14 5.20
CA ARG A 29 -5.87 22.28 4.70
C ARG A 29 -5.46 20.80 4.63
N VAL A 30 -4.16 20.52 4.49
CA VAL A 30 -3.63 19.15 4.45
C VAL A 30 -3.80 18.46 5.82
N ALA A 31 -3.78 19.23 6.91
CA ALA A 31 -4.03 18.69 8.25
C ALA A 31 -5.44 18.07 8.41
N LEU A 32 -6.40 18.46 7.57
CA LEU A 32 -7.77 17.93 7.59
C LEU A 32 -7.91 16.58 6.85
N ALA A 33 -6.90 16.14 6.11
CA ALA A 33 -6.95 14.91 5.32
C ALA A 33 -6.36 13.75 6.12
N PRO A 34 -7.12 12.67 6.43
CA PRO A 34 -6.59 11.52 7.16
C PRO A 34 -5.53 10.75 6.38
N THR A 35 -5.52 10.87 5.06
CA THR A 35 -4.53 10.25 4.16
C THR A 35 -4.05 11.26 3.12
N VAL A 36 -2.74 11.33 2.93
CA VAL A 36 -2.09 12.26 2.00
C VAL A 36 -1.13 11.50 1.10
N HIS A 37 -1.11 11.86 -0.19
CA HIS A 37 -0.13 11.36 -1.14
C HIS A 37 0.89 12.45 -1.49
N LEU A 38 2.16 12.19 -1.25
CA LEU A 38 3.26 13.13 -1.43
C LEU A 38 4.14 12.67 -2.60
N GLY A 39 4.04 13.33 -3.74
CA GLY A 39 4.80 12.94 -4.93
C GLY A 39 5.46 14.12 -5.67
N GLY A 40 4.99 15.33 -5.45
CA GLY A 40 5.36 16.49 -6.24
C GLY A 40 4.63 16.53 -7.58
N SER A 41 5.35 16.79 -8.68
CA SER A 41 4.75 16.82 -10.02
C SER A 41 4.39 15.43 -10.53
N ARG A 42 3.48 15.35 -11.52
CA ARG A 42 3.17 14.09 -12.22
C ARG A 42 4.41 13.40 -12.78
N ALA A 43 5.37 14.18 -13.26
CA ALA A 43 6.61 13.65 -13.80
C ALA A 43 7.49 13.01 -12.71
N GLU A 44 7.57 13.62 -11.53
CA GLU A 44 8.28 13.04 -10.39
C GLU A 44 7.64 11.74 -9.92
N ILE A 45 6.32 11.69 -9.82
CA ILE A 45 5.59 10.46 -9.46
C ILE A 45 5.85 9.36 -10.48
N ALA A 46 5.74 9.66 -11.77
CA ALA A 46 5.99 8.69 -12.84
C ALA A 46 7.44 8.18 -12.83
N ALA A 47 8.41 9.06 -12.56
CA ALA A 47 9.82 8.69 -12.45
C ALA A 47 10.04 7.75 -11.25
N SER A 48 9.50 8.10 -10.07
CA SER A 48 9.58 7.28 -8.87
C SER A 48 9.07 5.85 -9.11
N GLU A 49 7.85 5.71 -9.62
CA GLU A 49 7.24 4.41 -9.88
C GLU A 49 7.99 3.62 -10.98
N SER A 50 8.51 4.32 -11.99
CA SER A 50 9.32 3.72 -13.05
C SER A 50 10.65 3.19 -12.53
N ASP A 51 11.32 3.91 -11.65
CA ASP A 51 12.58 3.44 -11.04
C ASP A 51 12.35 2.16 -10.24
N VAL A 52 11.31 2.13 -9.40
CA VAL A 52 10.96 0.97 -8.60
C VAL A 52 10.66 -0.26 -9.48
N THR A 53 9.88 -0.08 -10.55
CA THR A 53 9.57 -1.18 -11.48
C THR A 53 10.79 -1.70 -12.24
N ARG A 54 11.84 -0.89 -12.36
CA ARG A 54 13.15 -1.28 -12.93
C ARG A 54 14.13 -1.85 -11.89
N GLY A 55 13.68 -2.08 -10.66
CA GLY A 55 14.50 -2.60 -9.57
C GLY A 55 15.42 -1.56 -8.92
N LYS A 56 15.14 -0.26 -9.10
CA LYS A 56 15.90 0.84 -8.50
C LYS A 56 15.07 1.50 -7.41
N ARG A 57 15.72 1.89 -6.31
CA ARG A 57 15.06 2.75 -5.32
C ARG A 57 14.95 4.17 -5.88
N SER A 58 13.88 4.86 -5.52
CA SER A 58 13.69 6.26 -5.88
C SER A 58 14.34 7.20 -4.85
N GLU A 59 15.09 8.19 -5.32
CA GLU A 59 15.62 9.25 -4.45
C GLU A 59 14.54 10.22 -3.95
N ARG A 60 13.42 10.31 -4.68
CA ARG A 60 12.23 11.11 -4.36
C ARG A 60 10.99 10.22 -4.44
N PRO A 61 10.78 9.36 -3.43
CA PRO A 61 9.71 8.39 -3.49
C PRO A 61 8.33 9.05 -3.50
N PHE A 62 7.40 8.41 -4.18
CA PHE A 62 5.99 8.70 -3.97
C PHE A 62 5.58 8.06 -2.63
N VAL A 63 5.13 8.88 -1.69
CA VAL A 63 4.83 8.46 -0.31
C VAL A 63 3.34 8.56 -0.06
N LEU A 64 2.73 7.48 0.42
CA LEU A 64 1.45 7.52 1.09
C LEU A 64 1.71 7.76 2.59
N LEU A 65 1.03 8.74 3.16
CA LEU A 65 1.08 9.07 4.58
C LEU A 65 -0.33 9.09 5.16
N ALA A 66 -0.54 8.45 6.29
CA ALA A 66 -1.78 8.51 7.04
C ALA A 66 -1.55 9.19 8.38
N GLN A 67 -2.44 10.11 8.71
CA GLN A 67 -2.51 10.87 9.96
C GLN A 67 -3.90 10.68 10.59
N PRO A 68 -4.17 9.51 11.20
CA PRO A 68 -5.50 9.13 11.67
C PRO A 68 -6.03 10.01 12.79
N ASP A 69 -5.17 10.66 13.55
CA ASP A 69 -5.50 11.62 14.60
C ASP A 69 -6.20 12.89 14.09
N ALA A 70 -6.07 13.19 12.79
CA ALA A 70 -6.83 14.28 12.17
C ALA A 70 -8.35 14.15 12.40
N TRP A 71 -8.84 12.93 12.65
CA TRP A 71 -10.27 12.64 12.84
C TRP A 71 -10.57 11.84 14.12
N ASP A 72 -9.57 11.24 14.74
CA ASP A 72 -9.70 10.41 15.93
C ASP A 72 -8.61 10.74 16.94
N THR A 73 -8.81 11.82 17.68
CA THR A 73 -7.88 12.31 18.72
C THR A 73 -7.74 11.35 19.91
N ALA A 74 -8.68 10.42 20.11
CA ALA A 74 -8.60 9.41 21.16
C ALA A 74 -7.43 8.43 20.96
N ARG A 75 -6.85 8.38 19.78
CA ARG A 75 -5.65 7.56 19.49
C ARG A 75 -4.38 8.08 20.15
N ASN A 76 -4.36 9.34 20.55
CA ASN A 76 -3.18 10.04 21.06
C ASN A 76 -3.43 10.65 22.44
N PRO A 77 -3.67 9.85 23.49
CA PRO A 77 -4.08 10.34 24.79
C PRO A 77 -3.02 11.23 25.45
N ASP A 78 -1.74 11.05 25.10
CA ASP A 78 -0.62 11.77 25.71
C ASP A 78 -0.17 12.99 24.90
N GLY A 79 -0.99 13.45 23.93
CA GLY A 79 -0.66 14.57 23.05
C GLY A 79 0.39 14.25 21.99
N ARG A 80 0.86 13.01 21.91
CA ARG A 80 1.72 12.52 20.84
C ARG A 80 0.90 12.14 19.62
N VAL A 81 1.50 12.25 18.45
CA VAL A 81 0.84 11.95 17.17
C VAL A 81 1.49 10.75 16.53
N ALA A 82 0.70 9.69 16.31
CA ALA A 82 1.14 8.50 15.61
C ALA A 82 0.73 8.59 14.14
N ILE A 83 1.70 8.58 13.25
CA ILE A 83 1.48 8.52 11.80
C ILE A 83 2.17 7.30 11.21
N TRP A 84 1.64 6.81 10.10
CA TRP A 84 2.32 5.80 9.34
C TRP A 84 2.40 6.20 7.87
N SER A 85 3.43 5.71 7.22
CA SER A 85 3.64 5.97 5.81
C SER A 85 4.22 4.74 5.12
N TYR A 86 4.19 4.72 3.81
CA TYR A 86 5.02 3.82 3.03
C TYR A 86 5.44 4.47 1.71
N ALA A 87 6.53 3.96 1.17
CA ALA A 87 6.95 4.20 -0.19
C ALA A 87 7.10 2.88 -0.93
N HIS A 88 6.89 2.88 -2.24
CA HIS A 88 7.21 1.73 -3.07
C HIS A 88 8.72 1.56 -3.20
N VAL A 89 9.15 0.31 -3.11
CA VAL A 89 10.55 -0.12 -3.24
C VAL A 89 10.62 -1.33 -4.18
N PRO A 90 11.78 -1.70 -4.70
CA PRO A 90 11.94 -2.93 -5.47
C PRO A 90 11.43 -4.15 -4.68
N THR A 91 10.82 -5.10 -5.38
CA THR A 91 10.35 -6.36 -4.79
C THR A 91 11.45 -7.04 -3.99
N GLY A 92 11.19 -7.39 -2.73
CA GLY A 92 12.18 -8.02 -1.86
C GLY A 92 13.26 -7.08 -1.32
N TRP A 93 13.07 -5.77 -1.37
CA TRP A 93 13.99 -4.79 -0.80
C TRP A 93 14.14 -4.97 0.71
N ALA A 94 15.37 -5.06 1.19
CA ALA A 94 15.69 -5.25 2.61
C ALA A 94 16.23 -3.98 3.31
N GLY A 95 16.32 -2.87 2.57
CA GLY A 95 16.87 -1.63 3.09
C GLY A 95 15.87 -0.79 3.87
N ASP A 96 16.35 0.34 4.37
CA ASP A 96 15.60 1.36 5.10
C ASP A 96 15.37 2.58 4.20
N GLU A 97 14.09 2.97 4.03
CA GLU A 97 13.69 4.15 3.25
C GLU A 97 13.32 5.35 4.15
N SER A 98 13.47 5.25 5.46
CA SER A 98 13.06 6.31 6.40
C SER A 98 13.65 7.67 6.04
N ALA A 99 14.95 7.73 5.73
CA ALA A 99 15.60 8.97 5.35
C ALA A 99 15.04 9.60 4.07
N ALA A 100 14.66 8.79 3.06
CA ALA A 100 14.07 9.29 1.82
C ALA A 100 12.62 9.74 2.05
N VAL A 101 11.86 8.99 2.84
CA VAL A 101 10.49 9.34 3.25
C VAL A 101 10.49 10.65 4.03
N ILE A 102 11.37 10.83 5.03
CA ILE A 102 11.49 12.06 5.80
C ILE A 102 11.81 13.24 4.88
N ARG A 103 12.79 13.09 3.99
CA ARG A 103 13.11 14.17 3.03
C ARG A 103 11.93 14.53 2.13
N GLN A 104 11.13 13.53 1.74
CA GLN A 104 9.95 13.78 0.92
C GLN A 104 8.86 14.52 1.69
N ILE A 105 8.60 14.16 2.94
CA ILE A 105 7.64 14.86 3.81
C ILE A 105 8.10 16.31 4.07
N GLU A 106 9.38 16.53 4.35
CA GLU A 106 9.98 17.85 4.59
C GLU A 106 9.76 18.84 3.43
N ARG A 107 9.61 18.38 2.21
CA ARG A 107 9.30 19.26 1.05
C ARG A 107 7.94 19.96 1.22
N PHE A 108 7.01 19.36 1.90
CA PHE A 108 5.62 19.81 2.08
C PHE A 108 5.32 20.26 3.51
N ALA A 109 6.11 19.79 4.47
CA ALA A 109 5.99 20.06 5.89
C ALA A 109 7.37 20.36 6.49
N PRO A 110 7.94 21.56 6.24
CA PRO A 110 9.24 21.94 6.80
C PRO A 110 9.24 21.91 8.33
N GLY A 111 10.26 21.30 8.93
CA GLY A 111 10.36 21.07 10.38
C GLY A 111 9.72 19.74 10.82
N PHE A 112 9.26 18.90 9.89
CA PHE A 112 8.75 17.58 10.22
C PHE A 112 9.77 16.73 10.98
N ARG A 113 11.04 16.76 10.53
CA ARG A 113 12.14 16.01 11.18
C ARG A 113 12.29 16.35 12.65
N ASP A 114 12.12 17.61 13.01
CA ASP A 114 12.31 18.10 14.38
C ASP A 114 11.17 17.66 15.31
N ARG A 115 10.05 17.22 14.74
CA ARG A 115 8.90 16.66 15.46
C ARG A 115 9.02 15.17 15.77
N ILE A 116 9.97 14.47 15.15
CA ILE A 116 10.09 13.01 15.29
C ILE A 116 10.65 12.66 16.65
N VAL A 117 9.88 11.91 17.43
CA VAL A 117 10.30 11.34 18.73
C VAL A 117 10.84 9.93 18.53
N ASP A 118 10.15 9.12 17.70
CA ASP A 118 10.58 7.75 17.37
C ASP A 118 10.21 7.40 15.93
N THR A 119 10.97 6.47 15.35
CA THR A 119 10.76 5.98 13.98
C THR A 119 10.97 4.48 13.93
N ARG A 120 10.02 3.79 13.32
CA ARG A 120 10.12 2.37 13.04
C ARG A 120 9.97 2.10 11.55
N THR A 121 10.97 1.45 10.97
CA THR A 121 10.92 0.99 9.57
C THR A 121 10.59 -0.50 9.50
N THR A 122 9.75 -0.87 8.54
CA THR A 122 9.48 -2.26 8.17
C THR A 122 9.75 -2.41 6.67
N SER A 123 10.81 -3.11 6.34
CA SER A 123 11.25 -3.34 4.94
C SER A 123 10.29 -4.27 4.19
N ALA A 124 10.39 -4.30 2.86
CA ALA A 124 9.60 -5.21 2.03
C ALA A 124 9.86 -6.70 2.38
N VAL A 125 11.09 -7.05 2.76
CA VAL A 125 11.42 -8.40 3.24
C VAL A 125 10.73 -8.72 4.56
N GLU A 126 10.70 -7.79 5.49
CA GLU A 126 10.03 -7.98 6.78
C GLU A 126 8.53 -8.07 6.61
N LEU A 127 7.91 -7.26 5.74
CA LEU A 127 6.50 -7.38 5.40
C LEU A 127 6.17 -8.76 4.80
N SER A 128 7.04 -9.29 3.96
CA SER A 128 6.89 -10.64 3.39
C SER A 128 6.97 -11.75 4.46
N ARG A 129 7.80 -11.56 5.49
CA ARG A 129 7.88 -12.48 6.64
C ARG A 129 6.68 -12.34 7.58
N TYR A 130 6.20 -11.13 7.75
CA TYR A 130 5.02 -10.83 8.56
C TYR A 130 3.75 -11.46 7.99
N ASN A 131 3.58 -11.43 6.68
CA ASN A 131 2.42 -11.99 5.99
C ASN A 131 2.85 -12.67 4.69
N ALA A 132 2.66 -13.99 4.62
CA ALA A 132 3.02 -14.81 3.45
C ALA A 132 2.32 -14.37 2.14
N ASN A 133 1.20 -13.64 2.23
CA ASN A 133 0.52 -13.08 1.06
C ASN A 133 1.20 -11.81 0.52
N TYR A 134 2.11 -11.21 1.27
CA TYR A 134 2.90 -10.05 0.82
C TYR A 134 4.20 -10.50 0.17
N PHE A 135 4.09 -11.28 -0.89
CA PHE A 135 5.24 -11.82 -1.60
C PHE A 135 6.20 -10.70 -2.04
N GLY A 136 7.44 -10.73 -1.52
CA GLY A 136 8.43 -9.69 -1.76
C GLY A 136 8.05 -8.29 -1.23
N GLY A 137 7.11 -8.23 -0.27
CA GLY A 137 6.58 -6.98 0.28
C GLY A 137 5.48 -6.32 -0.55
N ASP A 138 4.98 -6.99 -1.58
CA ASP A 138 3.87 -6.50 -2.40
C ASP A 138 2.56 -6.54 -1.63
N ILE A 139 2.07 -5.40 -1.18
CA ILE A 139 0.79 -5.25 -0.46
C ILE A 139 -0.43 -5.23 -1.40
N GLY A 140 -0.21 -5.14 -2.72
CA GLY A 140 -1.25 -5.14 -3.76
C GLY A 140 -1.63 -6.53 -4.26
N ALA A 141 -0.95 -7.59 -3.75
CA ALA A 141 -1.15 -8.99 -4.15
C ALA A 141 -1.02 -9.23 -5.66
N GLY A 142 -0.02 -8.64 -6.28
CA GLY A 142 0.36 -8.76 -7.68
C GLY A 142 0.46 -7.42 -8.42
N ALA A 143 1.34 -7.36 -9.41
CA ALA A 143 1.59 -6.15 -10.19
C ALA A 143 0.32 -5.60 -10.86
N ILE A 144 0.16 -4.29 -10.81
CA ILE A 144 -0.94 -3.56 -11.45
C ILE A 144 -0.55 -3.27 -12.91
N THR A 145 -0.51 -4.32 -13.72
CA THR A 145 -0.35 -4.22 -15.17
C THR A 145 -1.71 -4.42 -15.85
N MET A 146 -1.89 -3.88 -17.05
CA MET A 146 -3.14 -4.07 -17.82
C MET A 146 -3.49 -5.55 -17.95
N GLN A 147 -2.50 -6.39 -18.22
CA GLN A 147 -2.71 -7.84 -18.35
C GLN A 147 -3.20 -8.46 -17.04
N GLN A 148 -2.57 -8.11 -15.90
CA GLN A 148 -2.97 -8.67 -14.60
C GLN A 148 -4.26 -8.05 -14.06
N LEU A 149 -4.59 -6.83 -14.40
CA LEU A 149 -5.91 -6.26 -14.05
C LEU A 149 -7.04 -7.03 -14.74
N LEU A 150 -6.87 -7.39 -16.00
CA LEU A 150 -7.88 -8.13 -16.78
C LEU A 150 -7.92 -9.64 -16.48
N ALA A 151 -6.80 -10.22 -16.05
CA ALA A 151 -6.62 -11.67 -15.91
C ALA A 151 -6.14 -12.08 -14.50
N ARG A 152 -6.66 -11.46 -13.48
CA ARG A 152 -6.22 -11.64 -12.09
C ARG A 152 -7.08 -12.65 -11.34
N PRO A 153 -6.53 -13.68 -10.69
CA PRO A 153 -5.14 -14.17 -10.73
C PRO A 153 -4.87 -15.01 -11.97
N ALA A 154 -5.89 -15.32 -12.74
CA ALA A 154 -5.84 -16.05 -13.99
C ALA A 154 -7.02 -15.65 -14.89
N ALA A 155 -6.80 -15.62 -16.20
CA ALA A 155 -7.86 -15.36 -17.16
C ALA A 155 -8.98 -16.42 -17.05
N GLY A 156 -10.22 -15.95 -17.04
CA GLY A 156 -11.41 -16.79 -16.98
C GLY A 156 -12.68 -15.98 -16.76
N PRO A 157 -13.85 -16.57 -17.05
CA PRO A 157 -15.13 -15.87 -16.87
C PRO A 157 -15.50 -15.65 -15.40
N SER A 158 -14.92 -16.40 -14.50
CA SER A 158 -15.16 -16.34 -13.06
C SER A 158 -13.85 -16.46 -12.29
N PRO A 159 -13.09 -15.37 -12.16
CA PRO A 159 -11.77 -15.37 -11.51
C PRO A 159 -11.84 -15.66 -10.00
N TRP A 160 -13.00 -15.53 -9.40
CA TRP A 160 -13.23 -15.79 -7.96
C TRP A 160 -13.33 -17.27 -7.65
N ARG A 161 -13.64 -18.12 -8.64
CA ARG A 161 -13.76 -19.57 -8.46
C ARG A 161 -12.41 -20.27 -8.43
N THR A 162 -12.32 -21.27 -7.55
CA THR A 162 -11.22 -22.24 -7.58
C THR A 162 -11.67 -23.56 -8.21
N PRO A 163 -10.73 -24.44 -8.59
CA PRO A 163 -11.07 -25.81 -9.00
C PRO A 163 -11.68 -26.67 -7.87
N VAL A 164 -11.55 -26.24 -6.62
CA VAL A 164 -12.10 -26.94 -5.45
C VAL A 164 -13.55 -26.53 -5.28
N PRO A 165 -14.53 -27.47 -5.26
CA PRO A 165 -15.93 -27.14 -5.02
C PRO A 165 -16.14 -26.41 -3.68
N GLY A 166 -16.97 -25.38 -3.68
CA GLY A 166 -17.28 -24.58 -2.48
C GLY A 166 -16.16 -23.64 -2.02
N LEU A 167 -15.00 -23.58 -2.72
CA LEU A 167 -13.90 -22.70 -2.38
C LEU A 167 -13.81 -21.52 -3.37
N TYR A 168 -13.89 -20.30 -2.84
CA TYR A 168 -13.84 -19.06 -3.61
C TYR A 168 -12.74 -18.13 -3.10
N LEU A 169 -12.18 -17.31 -3.99
CA LEU A 169 -11.19 -16.29 -3.67
C LEU A 169 -11.88 -14.93 -3.56
N ALA A 170 -11.61 -14.20 -2.48
CA ALA A 170 -12.27 -12.93 -2.15
C ALA A 170 -11.29 -11.83 -1.73
N SER A 171 -10.05 -11.86 -2.22
CA SER A 171 -8.99 -10.95 -1.81
C SER A 171 -8.54 -10.01 -2.95
N ALA A 172 -7.59 -9.12 -2.66
CA ALA A 172 -6.94 -8.27 -3.63
C ALA A 172 -6.26 -9.06 -4.78
N SER A 173 -5.99 -10.35 -4.59
CA SER A 173 -5.40 -11.21 -5.62
C SER A 173 -6.34 -11.57 -6.77
N VAL A 174 -7.65 -11.28 -6.64
CA VAL A 174 -8.64 -11.52 -7.71
C VAL A 174 -9.23 -10.21 -8.23
N ALA A 175 -9.94 -10.27 -9.36
CA ALA A 175 -10.62 -9.11 -9.92
C ALA A 175 -11.66 -8.54 -8.92
N PRO A 176 -11.79 -7.20 -8.82
CA PRO A 176 -11.14 -6.16 -9.63
C PRO A 176 -9.73 -5.77 -9.15
N GLY A 177 -9.16 -6.41 -8.16
CA GLY A 177 -7.84 -6.13 -7.64
C GLY A 177 -7.85 -5.37 -6.31
N PRO A 178 -6.72 -4.77 -5.89
CA PRO A 178 -6.61 -4.05 -4.63
C PRO A 178 -7.45 -2.76 -4.63
N GLY A 179 -7.97 -2.42 -3.45
CA GLY A 179 -8.73 -1.21 -3.20
C GLY A 179 -9.64 -1.37 -1.98
N VAL A 180 -10.08 -0.24 -1.42
CA VAL A 180 -11.01 -0.20 -0.28
C VAL A 180 -12.45 -0.18 -0.81
N HIS A 181 -12.90 -1.29 -1.41
CA HIS A 181 -14.21 -1.38 -2.05
C HIS A 181 -14.98 -2.68 -1.78
N GLY A 182 -14.35 -3.71 -1.19
CA GLY A 182 -14.99 -5.00 -0.89
C GLY A 182 -15.49 -5.80 -2.11
N LEU A 183 -15.27 -5.35 -3.34
CA LEU A 183 -15.89 -5.93 -4.54
C LEU A 183 -15.46 -7.37 -4.81
N ALA A 184 -14.22 -7.74 -4.52
CA ALA A 184 -13.75 -9.12 -4.68
C ALA A 184 -14.58 -10.09 -3.83
N GLY A 185 -14.87 -9.72 -2.57
CA GLY A 185 -15.74 -10.48 -1.68
C GLY A 185 -17.19 -10.52 -2.16
N TRP A 186 -17.72 -9.40 -2.61
CA TRP A 186 -19.07 -9.31 -3.13
C TRP A 186 -19.29 -10.21 -4.35
N TYR A 187 -18.38 -10.17 -5.32
CA TYR A 187 -18.45 -11.03 -6.50
C TYR A 187 -18.29 -12.52 -6.14
N ALA A 188 -17.35 -12.85 -5.24
CA ALA A 188 -17.17 -14.22 -4.77
C ALA A 188 -18.42 -14.77 -4.08
N ALA A 189 -19.04 -13.97 -3.20
CA ALA A 189 -20.28 -14.36 -2.53
C ALA A 189 -21.44 -14.53 -3.51
N ARG A 190 -21.61 -13.61 -4.46
CA ARG A 190 -22.63 -13.70 -5.50
C ARG A 190 -22.46 -14.95 -6.36
N GLU A 191 -21.23 -15.29 -6.76
CA GLU A 191 -20.91 -16.49 -7.52
C GLU A 191 -21.26 -17.76 -6.72
N ALA A 192 -20.94 -17.78 -5.42
CA ALA A 192 -21.26 -18.90 -4.53
C ALA A 192 -22.77 -19.08 -4.38
N LEU A 193 -23.51 -17.98 -4.14
CA LEU A 193 -24.98 -18.02 -4.00
C LEU A 193 -25.64 -18.56 -5.25
N GLN A 194 -25.26 -18.08 -6.43
CA GLN A 194 -25.84 -18.54 -7.69
C GLN A 194 -25.53 -20.01 -7.98
N ARG A 195 -24.32 -20.45 -7.68
CA ARG A 195 -23.87 -21.78 -8.09
C ARG A 195 -24.18 -22.87 -7.10
N ASP A 196 -23.95 -22.61 -5.81
CA ASP A 196 -24.03 -23.66 -4.79
C ASP A 196 -25.40 -23.68 -4.11
N PHE A 197 -26.15 -22.57 -4.18
CA PHE A 197 -27.46 -22.43 -3.53
C PHE A 197 -28.61 -22.14 -4.50
N GLY A 198 -28.33 -21.85 -5.78
CA GLY A 198 -29.36 -21.58 -6.79
C GLY A 198 -30.12 -20.26 -6.59
N LEU A 199 -29.49 -19.26 -5.90
CA LEU A 199 -30.08 -17.97 -5.55
C LEU A 199 -29.66 -16.85 -6.51
#